data_686b39b7956f4e290ff3e677ecf0d237
#
_entry.id   686b39b7956f4e290ff3e677ecf0d237
#
_cell.length_a   1.000
_cell.length_b   1.000
_cell.length_c   1.000
_cell.angle_alpha   90.00
_cell.angle_beta   90.00
_cell.angle_gamma   90.00
#
_symmetry.space_group_name_H-M   'P 1'
#
loop_
_entity.id
_entity.type
_entity.pdbx_description
1 polymer ?
#
loop_
_entity_poly.entity_id
_entity_poly.type
_entity_poly.pdbx_seq_one_letter_code
_entity_poly.pdbx_strand_id
1 'polypeptide(L)'
;IRGLKEGVQIIIGTPGRVMDHLRRGTIETQGIHTVVLDEADEMLNMGFREDIETILDQMPEENRQVILFSATMPQAIMDIAQKYQHDAQHVQVAQTELTVPQIDQYYYDVRRKDKTDVLTRLLDFYSPKLSLVFCNTKAMVDTLAEQLQVRGYVAEGLHGDMKQSARDRVMKKFRTGTTEILIATDVAARGIDVDDVEAVFNYDIPREAEYYVHRIGRTGRAGRAGRAFSFVRGKEVYRLRDIQKYCKTKIISQHIPTIADVNAIKTEKIMDDISRIIENDNLHDMIDVIDNQVNTSDYTAMDIAAAFLKLALDATGDNGETAREQTDDEVMPWDDDKRSGKKKHKEYKERKNRKDRKLHLVNEEVEEGMVRFKISLGKKHGIRPNDIVRIISSEAHIPGKVIGAIGLKDSVSYVELPTDLSSTVLKSLKKAKFKDKKLGLELAYKKK
;
A
#
# COMPACT_ATOMS: atom_id res chain seq x y z
N ILE A 1 -24.55 22.10 25.85
CA ILE A 1 -24.89 23.05 26.95
C ILE A 1 -26.33 22.91 27.36
N ARG A 2 -27.32 22.91 26.42
CA ARG A 2 -28.75 22.79 26.77
C ARG A 2 -29.06 21.48 27.51
N GLY A 3 -28.64 20.33 26.98
CA GLY A 3 -28.81 19.03 27.63
C GLY A 3 -28.16 18.94 29.02
N LEU A 4 -26.96 19.53 29.19
CA LEU A 4 -26.30 19.57 30.52
C LEU A 4 -27.08 20.35 31.54
N LYS A 5 -27.78 21.45 31.13
CA LYS A 5 -28.65 22.23 32.00
C LYS A 5 -29.98 21.51 32.32
N GLU A 6 -30.43 20.61 31.43
CA GLU A 6 -31.65 19.82 31.60
C GLU A 6 -31.40 18.56 32.46
N GLY A 7 -30.15 18.30 32.88
CA GLY A 7 -29.82 17.18 33.79
C GLY A 7 -29.73 15.83 33.06
N VAL A 8 -28.86 15.72 32.06
CA VAL A 8 -28.59 14.44 31.40
C VAL A 8 -27.92 13.43 32.34
N GLN A 9 -28.26 12.17 32.22
CA GLN A 9 -27.73 11.07 33.04
C GLN A 9 -26.41 10.51 32.50
N ILE A 10 -26.17 10.67 31.19
CA ILE A 10 -24.97 10.15 30.51
C ILE A 10 -24.34 11.28 29.71
N ILE A 11 -23.02 11.51 29.95
CA ILE A 11 -22.23 12.49 29.22
C ILE A 11 -21.16 11.73 28.47
N ILE A 12 -21.12 11.89 27.14
CA ILE A 12 -20.09 11.28 26.27
C ILE A 12 -19.29 12.43 25.65
N GLY A 13 -17.97 12.35 25.76
CA GLY A 13 -17.08 13.38 25.20
C GLY A 13 -15.64 12.91 25.05
N THR A 14 -14.89 13.62 24.23
CA THR A 14 -13.44 13.50 24.20
C THR A 14 -12.82 14.25 25.37
N PRO A 15 -11.61 13.86 25.86
CA PRO A 15 -10.97 14.50 27.02
C PRO A 15 -10.94 16.05 26.92
N GLY A 16 -10.45 16.59 25.81
CA GLY A 16 -10.38 18.05 25.63
C GLY A 16 -11.76 18.75 25.68
N ARG A 17 -12.85 18.06 25.23
CA ARG A 17 -14.20 18.65 25.31
C ARG A 17 -14.76 18.58 26.71
N VAL A 18 -14.52 17.52 27.43
CA VAL A 18 -14.88 17.39 28.83
C VAL A 18 -14.14 18.46 29.65
N MET A 19 -12.86 18.64 29.44
CA MET A 19 -12.05 19.70 30.06
C MET A 19 -12.59 21.11 29.81
N ASP A 20 -13.02 21.41 28.57
CA ASP A 20 -13.64 22.70 28.25
C ASP A 20 -14.92 22.94 29.09
N HIS A 21 -15.77 21.91 29.21
CA HIS A 21 -16.99 21.99 30.00
C HIS A 21 -16.73 22.08 31.52
N LEU A 22 -15.71 21.38 32.02
CA LEU A 22 -15.26 21.48 33.42
C LEU A 22 -14.77 22.89 33.74
N ARG A 23 -13.92 23.49 32.89
CA ARG A 23 -13.43 24.87 33.04
C ARG A 23 -14.57 25.90 33.03
N ARG A 24 -15.64 25.65 32.29
CA ARG A 24 -16.83 26.49 32.20
C ARG A 24 -17.83 26.25 33.32
N GLY A 25 -17.59 25.27 34.20
CA GLY A 25 -18.54 24.89 35.24
C GLY A 25 -19.89 24.42 34.70
N THR A 26 -19.94 23.84 33.49
CA THR A 26 -21.18 23.37 32.87
C THR A 26 -21.43 21.88 33.07
N ILE A 27 -20.44 21.16 33.59
CA ILE A 27 -20.57 19.78 34.10
C ILE A 27 -20.42 19.82 35.62
N GLU A 28 -21.42 19.34 36.33
CA GLU A 28 -21.35 19.12 37.77
C GLU A 28 -20.76 17.74 38.05
N THR A 29 -19.57 17.70 38.63
CA THR A 29 -18.84 16.46 38.86
C THR A 29 -19.30 15.69 40.09
N GLN A 30 -19.95 16.38 41.07
CA GLN A 30 -20.31 15.81 42.35
C GLN A 30 -21.34 14.67 42.26
N GLY A 31 -22.14 14.63 41.19
CA GLY A 31 -23.12 13.56 40.96
C GLY A 31 -22.64 12.43 40.07
N ILE A 32 -21.36 12.41 39.67
CA ILE A 32 -20.82 11.38 38.77
C ILE A 32 -20.41 10.15 39.60
N HIS A 33 -21.11 9.06 39.42
CA HIS A 33 -20.85 7.77 40.07
C HIS A 33 -20.04 6.78 39.21
N THR A 34 -20.04 6.95 37.88
CA THR A 34 -19.37 6.03 36.98
C THR A 34 -18.62 6.82 35.90
N VAL A 35 -17.36 6.47 35.73
CA VAL A 35 -16.52 6.99 34.65
C VAL A 35 -16.06 5.84 33.79
N VAL A 36 -16.25 5.96 32.48
CA VAL A 36 -15.80 4.96 31.52
C VAL A 36 -14.74 5.59 30.62
N LEU A 37 -13.56 5.00 30.62
CA LEU A 37 -12.49 5.31 29.68
C LEU A 37 -12.51 4.25 28.58
N ASP A 38 -12.95 4.62 27.39
CA ASP A 38 -13.01 3.73 26.24
C ASP A 38 -11.88 4.03 25.27
N GLU A 39 -11.27 2.98 24.67
CA GLU A 39 -10.04 3.10 23.87
C GLU A 39 -8.92 3.88 24.63
N ALA A 40 -8.69 3.52 25.90
CA ALA A 40 -7.81 4.30 26.79
C ALA A 40 -6.35 4.34 26.29
N ASP A 41 -5.83 3.26 25.71
CA ASP A 41 -4.51 3.20 25.05
C ASP A 41 -4.41 4.23 23.93
N GLU A 42 -5.46 4.38 23.15
CA GLU A 42 -5.52 5.35 22.07
C GLU A 42 -5.54 6.79 22.59
N MET A 43 -6.29 7.05 23.66
CA MET A 43 -6.26 8.38 24.29
C MET A 43 -4.87 8.76 24.81
N LEU A 44 -4.13 7.80 25.39
CA LEU A 44 -2.76 8.03 25.84
C LEU A 44 -1.79 8.26 24.68
N ASN A 45 -1.92 7.48 23.59
CA ASN A 45 -1.12 7.64 22.37
C ASN A 45 -1.33 9.04 21.73
N MET A 46 -2.51 9.65 21.94
CA MET A 46 -2.81 11.02 21.54
C MET A 46 -2.28 12.10 22.48
N GLY A 47 -1.68 11.72 23.62
CA GLY A 47 -1.14 12.65 24.60
C GLY A 47 -2.16 13.16 25.62
N PHE A 48 -3.34 12.54 25.73
CA PHE A 48 -4.39 12.99 26.67
C PHE A 48 -4.21 12.48 28.11
N ARG A 49 -3.04 11.94 28.47
CA ARG A 49 -2.78 11.43 29.82
C ARG A 49 -3.09 12.47 30.90
N GLU A 50 -2.53 13.66 30.78
CA GLU A 50 -2.71 14.75 31.75
C GLU A 50 -4.17 15.22 31.81
N ASP A 51 -4.85 15.29 30.65
CA ASP A 51 -6.27 15.66 30.58
C ASP A 51 -7.14 14.62 31.31
N ILE A 52 -6.88 13.32 31.09
CA ILE A 52 -7.60 12.22 31.74
C ILE A 52 -7.40 12.28 33.25
N GLU A 53 -6.18 12.39 33.72
CA GLU A 53 -5.85 12.50 35.14
C GLU A 53 -6.55 13.72 35.75
N THR A 54 -6.50 14.89 35.10
CA THR A 54 -7.16 16.12 35.55
C THR A 54 -8.70 15.95 35.62
N ILE A 55 -9.32 15.26 34.66
CA ILE A 55 -10.76 14.97 34.69
C ILE A 55 -11.10 14.08 35.88
N LEU A 56 -10.33 13.01 36.09
CA LEU A 56 -10.56 12.07 37.18
C LEU A 56 -10.34 12.72 38.58
N ASP A 57 -9.32 13.59 38.70
CA ASP A 57 -9.02 14.29 39.96
C ASP A 57 -10.11 15.32 40.35
N GLN A 58 -10.93 15.81 39.38
CA GLN A 58 -12.07 16.72 39.66
C GLN A 58 -13.36 16.01 40.04
N MET A 59 -13.37 14.69 40.03
CA MET A 59 -14.56 13.89 40.38
C MET A 59 -14.43 13.32 41.79
N PRO A 60 -15.54 13.19 42.56
CA PRO A 60 -15.49 12.58 43.89
C PRO A 60 -14.89 11.18 43.85
N GLU A 61 -14.00 10.87 44.78
CA GLU A 61 -13.40 9.56 44.91
C GLU A 61 -14.35 8.57 45.59
N GLU A 62 -15.14 9.07 46.53
CA GLU A 62 -16.13 8.27 47.26
C GLU A 62 -17.26 7.81 46.35
N ASN A 63 -17.52 6.49 46.33
CA ASN A 63 -18.57 5.88 45.53
C ASN A 63 -18.43 6.01 44.00
N ARG A 64 -17.24 6.35 43.51
CA ARG A 64 -16.97 6.42 42.08
C ARG A 64 -16.44 5.07 41.57
N GLN A 65 -17.10 4.53 40.56
CA GLN A 65 -16.59 3.40 39.80
C GLN A 65 -15.88 3.91 38.54
N VAL A 66 -14.62 3.51 38.35
CA VAL A 66 -13.87 3.77 37.10
C VAL A 66 -13.77 2.48 36.32
N ILE A 67 -14.27 2.49 35.10
CA ILE A 67 -14.21 1.35 34.17
C ILE A 67 -13.26 1.74 33.03
N LEU A 68 -12.34 0.85 32.68
CA LEU A 68 -11.35 1.08 31.66
C LEU A 68 -11.46 0.00 30.60
N PHE A 69 -11.72 0.41 29.35
CA PHE A 69 -11.65 -0.44 28.18
C PHE A 69 -10.41 -0.07 27.35
N SER A 70 -9.58 -1.06 27.02
CA SER A 70 -8.38 -0.88 26.23
C SER A 70 -8.04 -2.14 25.46
N ALA A 71 -7.59 -2.00 24.23
CA ALA A 71 -7.10 -3.14 23.44
C ALA A 71 -5.74 -3.61 23.93
N THR A 72 -4.92 -2.71 24.47
CA THR A 72 -3.59 -2.98 25.01
C THR A 72 -3.47 -2.41 26.42
N MET A 73 -2.59 -3.00 27.23
CA MET A 73 -2.38 -2.58 28.64
C MET A 73 -0.91 -2.18 28.87
N PRO A 74 -0.41 -1.12 28.20
CA PRO A 74 0.93 -0.58 28.45
C PRO A 74 1.03 -0.05 29.89
N GLN A 75 2.27 0.13 30.39
CA GLN A 75 2.52 0.56 31.75
C GLN A 75 1.76 1.85 32.10
N ALA A 76 1.66 2.80 31.17
CA ALA A 76 0.95 4.06 31.40
C ALA A 76 -0.56 3.88 31.67
N ILE A 77 -1.22 2.87 31.07
CA ILE A 77 -2.60 2.48 31.36
C ILE A 77 -2.70 1.82 32.73
N MET A 78 -1.75 0.93 33.04
CA MET A 78 -1.68 0.27 34.35
C MET A 78 -1.50 1.30 35.49
N ASP A 79 -0.69 2.32 35.27
CA ASP A 79 -0.50 3.42 36.24
C ASP A 79 -1.82 4.16 36.53
N ILE A 80 -2.61 4.48 35.48
CA ILE A 80 -3.94 5.10 35.63
C ILE A 80 -4.88 4.16 36.37
N ALA A 81 -4.90 2.88 35.99
CA ALA A 81 -5.76 1.89 36.64
C ALA A 81 -5.42 1.78 38.13
N GLN A 82 -4.15 1.66 38.50
CA GLN A 82 -3.69 1.58 39.88
C GLN A 82 -4.03 2.84 40.69
N LYS A 83 -3.95 4.03 40.08
CA LYS A 83 -4.21 5.31 40.76
C LYS A 83 -5.70 5.56 40.99
N TYR A 84 -6.58 5.17 40.06
CA TYR A 84 -7.98 5.60 40.06
C TYR A 84 -9.01 4.48 40.22
N GLN A 85 -8.59 3.22 40.18
CA GLN A 85 -9.47 2.07 40.42
C GLN A 85 -9.12 1.40 41.77
N HIS A 86 -10.12 1.06 42.55
CA HIS A 86 -10.00 0.31 43.80
C HIS A 86 -10.60 -1.08 43.61
N ASP A 87 -9.90 -2.13 44.03
CA ASP A 87 -10.30 -3.52 43.91
C ASP A 87 -10.79 -3.91 42.51
N ALA A 88 -10.11 -3.38 41.48
CA ALA A 88 -10.51 -3.56 40.10
C ALA A 88 -10.43 -5.02 39.66
N GLN A 89 -11.50 -5.54 39.11
CA GLN A 89 -11.50 -6.83 38.46
C GLN A 89 -10.92 -6.68 37.04
N HIS A 90 -9.79 -7.37 36.80
CA HIS A 90 -9.21 -7.43 35.46
C HIS A 90 -9.85 -8.56 34.67
N VAL A 91 -10.64 -8.19 33.66
CA VAL A 91 -11.27 -9.11 32.71
C VAL A 91 -10.49 -9.08 31.41
N GLN A 92 -9.78 -10.15 31.11
CA GLN A 92 -9.05 -10.29 29.85
C GLN A 92 -9.79 -11.29 28.95
N VAL A 93 -10.20 -10.81 27.78
CA VAL A 93 -10.67 -11.70 26.73
C VAL A 93 -9.44 -12.36 26.13
N ALA A 94 -9.38 -13.70 26.15
CA ALA A 94 -8.27 -14.45 25.59
C ALA A 94 -8.09 -14.04 24.11
N GLN A 95 -6.98 -13.40 23.82
CA GLN A 95 -6.62 -13.07 22.44
C GLN A 95 -6.17 -14.35 21.74
N THR A 96 -7.10 -15.04 21.11
CA THR A 96 -6.75 -16.19 20.27
C THR A 96 -6.05 -15.70 19.00
N GLU A 97 -6.45 -14.54 18.47
CA GLU A 97 -5.79 -13.87 17.33
C GLU A 97 -6.05 -12.36 17.38
N LEU A 98 -5.03 -11.53 17.15
CA LEU A 98 -5.11 -10.06 17.11
C LEU A 98 -5.78 -9.53 15.83
N THR A 99 -6.02 -10.40 14.88
CA THR A 99 -6.67 -10.04 13.60
C THR A 99 -7.92 -10.86 13.41
N VAL A 100 -8.91 -10.25 12.76
CA VAL A 100 -10.15 -10.96 12.41
C VAL A 100 -9.79 -12.08 11.43
N PRO A 101 -10.16 -13.35 11.70
CA PRO A 101 -9.76 -14.51 10.88
C PRO A 101 -10.22 -14.45 9.41
N GLN A 102 -11.12 -13.55 9.09
CA GLN A 102 -11.72 -13.41 7.76
C GLN A 102 -11.14 -12.26 6.92
N ILE A 103 -9.99 -11.68 7.32
CA ILE A 103 -9.35 -10.62 6.55
C ILE A 103 -8.15 -11.19 5.81
N ASP A 104 -8.25 -11.23 4.48
CA ASP A 104 -7.13 -11.53 3.61
C ASP A 104 -6.16 -10.36 3.57
N GLN A 105 -4.88 -10.61 3.89
CA GLN A 105 -3.90 -9.54 4.04
C GLN A 105 -2.78 -9.69 3.01
N TYR A 106 -2.62 -8.67 2.18
CA TYR A 106 -1.66 -8.63 1.10
C TYR A 106 -0.72 -7.43 1.21
N TYR A 107 0.51 -7.57 0.68
CA TYR A 107 1.38 -6.43 0.51
C TYR A 107 2.01 -6.39 -0.89
N TYR A 108 2.34 -5.18 -1.33
CA TYR A 108 2.97 -4.88 -2.60
C TYR A 108 4.23 -4.04 -2.38
N ASP A 109 5.35 -4.40 -3.02
CA ASP A 109 6.54 -3.54 -3.05
C ASP A 109 6.37 -2.46 -4.13
N VAL A 110 6.02 -1.24 -3.71
CA VAL A 110 5.61 -0.15 -4.60
C VAL A 110 6.52 1.05 -4.42
N ARG A 111 7.07 1.59 -5.51
CA ARG A 111 7.81 2.86 -5.46
C ARG A 111 6.86 4.00 -5.14
N ARG A 112 7.32 4.97 -4.34
CA ARG A 112 6.48 6.09 -3.87
C ARG A 112 5.74 6.82 -4.99
N LYS A 113 6.39 7.03 -6.14
CA LYS A 113 5.78 7.70 -7.29
C LYS A 113 4.70 6.88 -8.00
N ASP A 114 4.70 5.57 -7.82
CA ASP A 114 3.82 4.63 -8.50
C ASP A 114 2.65 4.18 -7.60
N LYS A 115 2.61 4.62 -6.32
CA LYS A 115 1.59 4.19 -5.35
C LYS A 115 0.16 4.49 -5.80
N THR A 116 -0.08 5.66 -6.39
CA THR A 116 -1.41 6.05 -6.87
C THR A 116 -1.85 5.18 -8.05
N ASP A 117 -0.94 4.90 -9.00
CA ASP A 117 -1.24 4.04 -10.15
C ASP A 117 -1.50 2.59 -9.74
N VAL A 118 -0.74 2.09 -8.74
CA VAL A 118 -0.99 0.75 -8.18
C VAL A 118 -2.32 0.71 -7.44
N LEU A 119 -2.65 1.76 -6.68
CA LEU A 119 -3.93 1.86 -5.97
C LEU A 119 -5.10 1.79 -6.95
N THR A 120 -5.08 2.57 -8.04
CA THR A 120 -6.15 2.57 -9.04
C THR A 120 -6.28 1.21 -9.72
N ARG A 121 -5.16 0.54 -10.08
CA ARG A 121 -5.20 -0.82 -10.61
C ARG A 121 -5.83 -1.83 -9.65
N LEU A 122 -5.54 -1.73 -8.34
CA LEU A 122 -6.14 -2.62 -7.34
C LEU A 122 -7.62 -2.32 -7.12
N LEU A 123 -8.02 -1.05 -7.14
CA LEU A 123 -9.43 -0.64 -7.08
C LEU A 123 -10.20 -1.20 -8.27
N ASP A 124 -9.66 -1.07 -9.48
CA ASP A 124 -10.29 -1.60 -10.69
C ASP A 124 -10.32 -3.12 -10.73
N PHE A 125 -9.22 -3.78 -10.31
CA PHE A 125 -9.09 -5.24 -10.34
C PHE A 125 -10.02 -5.93 -9.33
N TYR A 126 -10.08 -5.43 -8.08
CA TYR A 126 -10.91 -6.02 -7.02
C TYR A 126 -12.32 -5.43 -6.97
N SER A 127 -12.57 -4.27 -7.59
CA SER A 127 -13.85 -3.57 -7.66
C SER A 127 -14.63 -3.54 -6.32
N PRO A 128 -14.02 -3.17 -5.19
CA PRO A 128 -14.71 -3.15 -3.90
C PRO A 128 -15.78 -2.06 -3.88
N LYS A 129 -16.97 -2.36 -3.32
CA LYS A 129 -18.07 -1.39 -3.19
C LYS A 129 -17.69 -0.19 -2.34
N LEU A 130 -17.07 -0.45 -1.19
CA LEU A 130 -16.57 0.58 -0.30
C LEU A 130 -15.12 0.29 0.09
N SER A 131 -14.28 1.30 -0.01
CA SER A 131 -12.86 1.24 0.31
C SER A 131 -12.44 2.31 1.28
N LEU A 132 -11.57 1.95 2.22
CA LEU A 132 -10.93 2.90 3.14
C LEU A 132 -9.42 2.91 2.89
N VAL A 133 -8.89 4.10 2.56
CA VAL A 133 -7.46 4.30 2.25
C VAL A 133 -6.80 5.09 3.36
N PHE A 134 -5.78 4.53 3.98
CA PHE A 134 -5.04 5.17 5.07
C PHE A 134 -3.77 5.86 4.60
N CYS A 135 -3.65 7.14 4.91
CA CYS A 135 -2.45 7.96 4.72
C CYS A 135 -1.91 8.45 6.05
N ASN A 136 -0.58 8.57 6.18
CA ASN A 136 0.05 9.01 7.42
C ASN A 136 -0.04 10.53 7.65
N THR A 137 -0.40 11.33 6.63
CA THR A 137 -0.47 12.80 6.74
C THR A 137 -1.73 13.35 6.09
N LYS A 138 -2.27 14.44 6.66
CA LYS A 138 -3.41 15.17 6.11
C LYS A 138 -3.16 15.71 4.69
N ALA A 139 -1.97 16.23 4.42
CA ALA A 139 -1.60 16.70 3.09
C ALA A 139 -1.63 15.59 2.04
N MET A 140 -1.26 14.35 2.42
CA MET A 140 -1.36 13.21 1.50
C MET A 140 -2.81 12.81 1.28
N VAL A 141 -3.68 12.92 2.29
CA VAL A 141 -5.13 12.67 2.16
C VAL A 141 -5.72 13.59 1.09
N ASP A 142 -5.45 14.90 1.17
CA ASP A 142 -5.96 15.87 0.20
C ASP A 142 -5.42 15.62 -1.20
N THR A 143 -4.10 15.44 -1.32
CA THR A 143 -3.45 15.17 -2.62
C THR A 143 -3.99 13.90 -3.28
N LEU A 144 -4.15 12.82 -2.51
CA LEU A 144 -4.62 11.55 -3.05
C LEU A 144 -6.11 11.61 -3.43
N ALA A 145 -6.94 12.32 -2.63
CA ALA A 145 -8.34 12.54 -2.96
C ALA A 145 -8.49 13.28 -4.29
N GLU A 146 -7.74 14.36 -4.49
CA GLU A 146 -7.72 15.11 -5.73
C GLU A 146 -7.25 14.26 -6.92
N GLN A 147 -6.15 13.49 -6.75
CA GLN A 147 -5.63 12.63 -7.80
C GLN A 147 -6.62 11.54 -8.22
N LEU A 148 -7.36 10.95 -7.28
CA LEU A 148 -8.37 9.94 -7.58
C LEU A 148 -9.61 10.57 -8.24
N GLN A 149 -10.05 11.75 -7.80
CA GLN A 149 -11.17 12.48 -8.41
C GLN A 149 -10.88 12.86 -9.87
N VAL A 150 -9.66 13.35 -10.15
CA VAL A 150 -9.22 13.66 -11.53
C VAL A 150 -9.27 12.42 -12.43
N ARG A 151 -9.05 11.24 -11.86
CA ARG A 151 -9.12 9.94 -12.55
C ARG A 151 -10.54 9.35 -12.62
N GLY A 152 -11.56 10.08 -12.16
CA GLY A 152 -12.96 9.67 -12.23
C GLY A 152 -13.47 8.85 -11.06
N TYR A 153 -12.67 8.61 -10.01
CA TYR A 153 -13.12 7.89 -8.82
C TYR A 153 -13.92 8.78 -7.87
N VAL A 154 -14.97 8.22 -7.27
CA VAL A 154 -15.78 8.92 -6.26
C VAL A 154 -15.08 8.81 -4.90
N ALA A 155 -14.05 9.63 -4.72
CA ALA A 155 -13.16 9.63 -3.55
C ALA A 155 -13.30 10.93 -2.75
N GLU A 156 -13.32 10.84 -1.41
CA GLU A 156 -13.30 12.01 -0.52
C GLU A 156 -12.27 11.84 0.60
N GLY A 157 -11.65 12.95 1.00
CA GLY A 157 -10.68 13.00 2.09
C GLY A 157 -11.34 13.23 3.44
N LEU A 158 -10.77 12.66 4.51
CA LEU A 158 -11.19 12.86 5.91
C LEU A 158 -9.96 13.05 6.81
N HIS A 159 -9.79 14.24 7.38
CA HIS A 159 -8.68 14.55 8.30
C HIS A 159 -9.06 15.59 9.36
N GLY A 160 -8.19 15.75 10.36
CA GLY A 160 -8.49 16.55 11.56
C GLY A 160 -8.71 18.05 11.35
N ASP A 161 -8.18 18.64 10.25
CA ASP A 161 -8.32 20.09 9.98
C ASP A 161 -9.70 20.46 9.39
N MET A 162 -10.51 19.45 9.01
CA MET A 162 -11.85 19.68 8.47
C MET A 162 -12.80 20.16 9.57
N LYS A 163 -13.69 21.11 9.21
CA LYS A 163 -14.81 21.49 10.08
C LYS A 163 -15.74 20.30 10.33
N GLN A 164 -16.30 20.20 11.52
CA GLN A 164 -17.17 19.07 11.90
C GLN A 164 -18.31 18.85 10.90
N SER A 165 -18.96 19.91 10.44
CA SER A 165 -20.04 19.80 9.44
C SER A 165 -19.60 19.21 8.10
N ALA A 166 -18.36 19.45 7.69
CA ALA A 166 -17.78 18.85 6.48
C ALA A 166 -17.49 17.36 6.71
N ARG A 167 -16.92 17.00 7.87
CA ARG A 167 -16.69 15.60 8.25
C ARG A 167 -17.99 14.80 8.29
N ASP A 168 -19.03 15.35 8.89
CA ASP A 168 -20.35 14.70 8.99
C ASP A 168 -20.96 14.48 7.60
N ARG A 169 -20.77 15.42 6.67
CA ARG A 169 -21.21 15.30 5.27
C ARG A 169 -20.49 14.19 4.54
N VAL A 170 -19.16 14.14 4.64
CA VAL A 170 -18.32 13.09 4.03
C VAL A 170 -18.72 11.72 4.58
N MET A 171 -18.83 11.60 5.89
CA MET A 171 -19.23 10.35 6.54
C MET A 171 -20.64 9.90 6.15
N LYS A 172 -21.58 10.84 6.01
CA LYS A 172 -22.92 10.50 5.52
C LYS A 172 -22.88 9.95 4.10
N LYS A 173 -22.15 10.58 3.18
CA LYS A 173 -22.01 10.11 1.79
C LYS A 173 -21.32 8.73 1.73
N PHE A 174 -20.30 8.49 2.55
CA PHE A 174 -19.61 7.21 2.60
C PHE A 174 -20.55 6.10 3.13
N ARG A 175 -21.31 6.35 4.19
CA ARG A 175 -22.30 5.40 4.71
C ARG A 175 -23.40 5.05 3.71
N THR A 176 -23.80 5.99 2.88
CA THR A 176 -24.83 5.78 1.85
C THR A 176 -24.28 5.19 0.55
N GLY A 177 -22.97 4.93 0.47
CA GLY A 177 -22.34 4.44 -0.75
C GLY A 177 -22.23 5.47 -1.89
N THR A 178 -22.59 6.74 -1.63
CA THR A 178 -22.43 7.83 -2.61
C THR A 178 -20.96 8.17 -2.83
N THR A 179 -20.13 8.03 -1.79
CA THR A 179 -18.65 8.05 -1.87
C THR A 179 -18.17 6.63 -1.72
N GLU A 180 -17.45 6.13 -2.70
CA GLU A 180 -16.96 4.74 -2.75
C GLU A 180 -15.61 4.58 -2.05
N ILE A 181 -14.79 5.64 -2.07
CA ILE A 181 -13.43 5.63 -1.55
C ILE A 181 -13.27 6.73 -0.51
N LEU A 182 -13.06 6.36 0.74
CA LEU A 182 -12.73 7.30 1.81
C LEU A 182 -11.23 7.25 2.10
N ILE A 183 -10.57 8.41 1.99
CA ILE A 183 -9.15 8.54 2.27
C ILE A 183 -8.99 9.24 3.62
N ALA A 184 -8.31 8.63 4.57
CA ALA A 184 -8.27 9.18 5.93
C ALA A 184 -6.90 9.03 6.60
N THR A 185 -6.67 9.89 7.61
CA THR A 185 -5.62 9.67 8.61
C THR A 185 -6.14 8.77 9.73
N ASP A 186 -5.24 8.12 10.48
CA ASP A 186 -5.61 7.26 11.61
C ASP A 186 -6.56 7.96 12.59
N VAL A 187 -6.22 9.18 12.98
CA VAL A 187 -7.01 9.98 13.94
C VAL A 187 -8.42 10.28 13.41
N ALA A 188 -8.54 10.58 12.12
CA ALA A 188 -9.84 10.93 11.54
C ALA A 188 -10.72 9.70 11.28
N ALA A 189 -10.10 8.55 11.04
CA ALA A 189 -10.77 7.29 10.80
C ALA A 189 -11.26 6.58 12.08
N ARG A 190 -10.88 7.09 13.25
CA ARG A 190 -11.40 6.57 14.53
C ARG A 190 -12.89 6.77 14.64
N GLY A 191 -13.57 5.80 15.20
CA GLY A 191 -15.02 5.83 15.36
C GLY A 191 -15.79 5.78 14.04
N ILE A 192 -15.14 5.47 12.91
CA ILE A 192 -15.85 5.16 11.67
C ILE A 192 -16.58 3.84 11.88
N ASP A 193 -17.90 3.97 12.06
CA ASP A 193 -18.81 2.84 12.13
C ASP A 193 -19.49 2.71 10.77
N VAL A 194 -18.88 1.91 9.90
CA VAL A 194 -19.40 1.56 8.58
C VAL A 194 -19.14 0.07 8.38
N ASP A 195 -20.24 -0.68 8.24
CA ASP A 195 -20.19 -2.15 8.24
C ASP A 195 -19.80 -2.77 6.90
N ASP A 196 -19.87 -2.00 5.82
CA ASP A 196 -19.72 -2.51 4.46
C ASP A 196 -18.38 -2.19 3.80
N VAL A 197 -17.33 -1.89 4.56
CA VAL A 197 -15.98 -1.68 4.00
C VAL A 197 -15.42 -3.02 3.56
N GLU A 198 -15.33 -3.24 2.25
CA GLU A 198 -14.83 -4.49 1.66
C GLU A 198 -13.29 -4.51 1.56
N ALA A 199 -12.67 -3.34 1.38
CA ALA A 199 -11.23 -3.22 1.22
C ALA A 199 -10.63 -2.10 2.06
N VAL A 200 -9.50 -2.40 2.72
CA VAL A 200 -8.67 -1.42 3.42
C VAL A 200 -7.32 -1.34 2.71
N PHE A 201 -6.91 -0.14 2.35
CA PHE A 201 -5.61 0.13 1.75
C PHE A 201 -4.73 0.91 2.71
N ASN A 202 -3.62 0.33 3.14
CA ASN A 202 -2.55 1.06 3.81
C ASN A 202 -1.66 1.68 2.72
N TYR A 203 -2.07 2.83 2.17
CA TYR A 203 -1.28 3.61 1.21
C TYR A 203 0.09 3.98 1.80
N ASP A 204 0.10 4.33 3.08
CA ASP A 204 1.29 4.43 3.90
C ASP A 204 1.21 3.42 5.05
N ILE A 205 2.26 2.63 5.22
CA ILE A 205 2.34 1.68 6.34
C ILE A 205 2.33 2.45 7.67
N PRO A 206 1.55 2.04 8.68
CA PRO A 206 1.53 2.72 9.97
C PRO A 206 2.88 2.60 10.69
N ARG A 207 3.14 3.52 11.62
CA ARG A 207 4.38 3.52 12.39
C ARG A 207 4.41 2.39 13.42
N GLU A 208 3.29 2.10 14.03
CA GLU A 208 3.11 1.12 15.10
C GLU A 208 2.18 -0.01 14.65
N ALA A 209 2.41 -1.20 15.17
CA ALA A 209 1.67 -2.39 14.78
C ALA A 209 0.19 -2.35 15.23
N GLU A 210 -0.09 -1.70 16.34
CA GLU A 210 -1.44 -1.50 16.87
C GLU A 210 -2.33 -0.75 15.87
N TYR A 211 -1.82 0.34 15.28
CA TYR A 211 -2.58 1.07 14.24
C TYR A 211 -2.89 0.21 13.02
N TYR A 212 -2.01 -0.74 12.69
CA TYR A 212 -2.31 -1.67 11.61
C TYR A 212 -3.56 -2.50 11.90
N VAL A 213 -3.67 -3.04 13.11
CA VAL A 213 -4.85 -3.82 13.55
C VAL A 213 -6.11 -2.96 13.52
N HIS A 214 -6.04 -1.74 14.07
CA HIS A 214 -7.18 -0.79 14.06
C HIS A 214 -7.62 -0.38 12.65
N ARG A 215 -6.68 -0.26 11.70
CA ARG A 215 -6.99 0.03 10.30
C ARG A 215 -7.69 -1.14 9.62
N ILE A 216 -7.11 -2.33 9.66
CA ILE A 216 -7.70 -3.50 8.99
C ILE A 216 -9.00 -3.95 9.65
N GLY A 217 -9.18 -3.71 10.96
CA GLY A 217 -10.42 -3.95 11.67
C GLY A 217 -11.60 -3.07 11.22
N ARG A 218 -11.42 -2.20 10.19
CA ARG A 218 -12.53 -1.51 9.51
C ARG A 218 -13.19 -2.36 8.44
N THR A 219 -12.57 -3.46 8.03
CA THR A 219 -13.17 -4.48 7.15
C THR A 219 -13.33 -5.81 7.89
N GLY A 220 -13.99 -6.77 7.30
CA GLY A 220 -14.20 -8.09 7.91
C GLY A 220 -15.13 -8.10 9.12
N ARG A 221 -16.01 -7.09 9.28
CA ARG A 221 -16.96 -6.99 10.37
C ARG A 221 -18.21 -7.85 10.14
N ALA A 222 -18.89 -8.18 11.21
CA ALA A 222 -20.14 -8.94 11.19
C ALA A 222 -20.06 -10.28 10.44
N GLY A 223 -18.89 -10.96 10.49
CA GLY A 223 -18.71 -12.26 9.84
C GLY A 223 -18.50 -12.21 8.32
N ARG A 224 -18.31 -11.04 7.73
CA ARG A 224 -18.01 -10.86 6.30
C ARG A 224 -16.52 -11.02 6.03
N ALA A 225 -16.19 -11.48 4.81
CA ALA A 225 -14.81 -11.48 4.34
C ALA A 225 -14.34 -10.05 4.01
N GLY A 226 -13.11 -9.73 4.38
CA GLY A 226 -12.49 -8.44 4.11
C GLY A 226 -11.13 -8.60 3.44
N ARG A 227 -10.63 -7.54 2.80
CA ARG A 227 -9.28 -7.52 2.22
C ARG A 227 -8.51 -6.32 2.72
N ALA A 228 -7.24 -6.54 3.04
CA ALA A 228 -6.32 -5.49 3.46
C ALA A 228 -5.08 -5.49 2.56
N PHE A 229 -4.77 -4.36 1.97
CA PHE A 229 -3.65 -4.17 1.06
C PHE A 229 -2.65 -3.17 1.66
N SER A 230 -1.37 -3.48 1.63
CA SER A 230 -0.33 -2.62 2.21
C SER A 230 0.76 -2.31 1.20
N PHE A 231 1.07 -1.02 0.99
CA PHE A 231 2.16 -0.60 0.13
C PHE A 231 3.42 -0.36 0.94
N VAL A 232 4.48 -1.05 0.58
CA VAL A 232 5.77 -0.98 1.27
C VAL A 232 6.92 -0.78 0.29
N ARG A 233 8.00 -0.12 0.75
CA ARG A 233 9.24 0.01 -0.01
C ARG A 233 10.46 0.07 0.90
N GLY A 234 11.49 -0.65 0.53
CA GLY A 234 12.79 -0.56 1.19
C GLY A 234 12.72 -0.86 2.70
N LYS A 235 12.99 0.15 3.55
CA LYS A 235 12.95 -0.03 5.01
C LYS A 235 11.56 -0.31 5.58
N GLU A 236 10.49 0.04 4.88
CA GLU A 236 9.11 -0.20 5.34
C GLU A 236 8.80 -1.71 5.40
N VAL A 237 9.48 -2.52 4.61
CA VAL A 237 9.40 -3.98 4.66
C VAL A 237 9.79 -4.54 6.05
N TYR A 238 10.76 -3.93 6.73
CA TYR A 238 11.13 -4.35 8.09
C TYR A 238 9.99 -4.03 9.09
N ARG A 239 9.34 -2.88 8.92
CA ARG A 239 8.16 -2.52 9.72
C ARG A 239 7.01 -3.49 9.50
N LEU A 240 6.75 -3.89 8.27
CA LEU A 240 5.75 -4.90 7.96
C LEU A 240 6.04 -6.23 8.66
N ARG A 241 7.31 -6.64 8.77
CA ARG A 241 7.71 -7.84 9.54
C ARG A 241 7.41 -7.70 11.03
N ASP A 242 7.64 -6.53 11.59
CA ASP A 242 7.34 -6.29 13.01
C ASP A 242 5.83 -6.32 13.24
N ILE A 243 5.03 -5.78 12.32
CA ILE A 243 3.56 -5.90 12.31
C ILE A 243 3.14 -7.37 12.22
N GLN A 244 3.69 -8.17 11.30
CA GLN A 244 3.38 -9.60 11.20
C GLN A 244 3.68 -10.38 12.50
N LYS A 245 4.79 -10.06 13.15
CA LYS A 245 5.14 -10.67 14.45
C LYS A 245 4.16 -10.28 15.55
N TYR A 246 3.77 -9.01 15.60
CA TYR A 246 2.80 -8.49 16.57
C TYR A 246 1.42 -9.13 16.38
N CYS A 247 0.93 -9.12 15.15
CA CYS A 247 -0.40 -9.67 14.80
C CYS A 247 -0.45 -11.20 14.79
N LYS A 248 0.72 -11.89 14.85
CA LYS A 248 0.84 -13.35 14.69
C LYS A 248 0.16 -13.87 13.41
N THR A 249 0.13 -13.05 12.35
CA THR A 249 -0.52 -13.36 11.09
C THR A 249 0.46 -13.24 9.93
N LYS A 250 0.15 -13.88 8.82
CA LYS A 250 0.95 -13.82 7.60
C LYS A 250 0.32 -12.83 6.62
N ILE A 251 1.09 -11.80 6.24
CA ILE A 251 0.72 -10.87 5.18
C ILE A 251 1.39 -11.37 3.89
N ILE A 252 0.61 -11.69 2.87
CA ILE A 252 1.07 -12.39 1.66
C ILE A 252 1.59 -11.37 0.65
N SER A 253 2.78 -11.62 0.08
CA SER A 253 3.28 -10.83 -1.04
C SER A 253 2.49 -11.14 -2.30
N GLN A 254 2.05 -10.10 -3.00
CA GLN A 254 1.32 -10.24 -4.25
C GLN A 254 2.00 -9.45 -5.37
N HIS A 255 1.82 -9.91 -6.60
CA HIS A 255 2.22 -9.18 -7.80
C HIS A 255 1.19 -8.08 -8.09
N ILE A 256 1.70 -6.92 -8.52
CA ILE A 256 0.83 -5.82 -8.93
C ILE A 256 0.08 -6.26 -10.21
N PRO A 257 -1.26 -6.18 -10.25
CA PRO A 257 -2.01 -6.51 -11.46
C PRO A 257 -1.52 -5.70 -12.65
N THR A 258 -1.35 -6.36 -13.78
CA THR A 258 -0.99 -5.68 -15.03
C THR A 258 -2.20 -4.91 -15.59
N ILE A 259 -1.97 -4.00 -16.54
CA ILE A 259 -3.07 -3.33 -17.24
C ILE A 259 -3.92 -4.37 -17.99
N ALA A 260 -3.30 -5.42 -18.52
CA ALA A 260 -4.00 -6.50 -19.20
C ALA A 260 -4.94 -7.26 -18.24
N ASP A 261 -4.49 -7.54 -17.00
CA ASP A 261 -5.34 -8.19 -15.99
C ASP A 261 -6.56 -7.33 -15.63
N VAL A 262 -6.34 -6.02 -15.44
CA VAL A 262 -7.42 -5.06 -15.16
C VAL A 262 -8.41 -5.00 -16.33
N ASN A 263 -7.91 -4.90 -17.56
CA ASN A 263 -8.76 -4.85 -18.75
C ASN A 263 -9.55 -6.16 -18.94
N ALA A 264 -8.96 -7.31 -18.61
CA ALA A 264 -9.67 -8.60 -18.66
C ALA A 264 -10.86 -8.62 -17.69
N ILE A 265 -10.66 -8.19 -16.43
CA ILE A 265 -11.74 -8.11 -15.43
C ILE A 265 -12.82 -7.08 -15.85
N LYS A 266 -12.42 -5.91 -16.35
CA LYS A 266 -13.38 -4.92 -16.87
C LYS A 266 -14.21 -5.48 -18.03
N THR A 267 -13.54 -6.19 -18.95
CA THR A 267 -14.22 -6.82 -20.08
C THR A 267 -15.20 -7.87 -19.62
N GLU A 268 -14.82 -8.75 -18.70
CA GLU A 268 -15.70 -9.77 -18.12
C GLU A 268 -16.95 -9.12 -17.50
N LYS A 269 -16.78 -8.08 -16.68
CA LYS A 269 -17.89 -7.36 -16.06
C LYS A 269 -18.82 -6.72 -17.08
N ILE A 270 -18.27 -6.09 -18.13
CA ILE A 270 -19.08 -5.52 -19.22
C ILE A 270 -19.86 -6.62 -19.95
N MET A 271 -19.24 -7.77 -20.20
CA MET A 271 -19.92 -8.90 -20.86
C MET A 271 -21.03 -9.48 -20.01
N ASP A 272 -20.86 -9.56 -18.68
CA ASP A 272 -21.91 -9.96 -17.75
C ASP A 272 -23.07 -8.95 -17.72
N ASP A 273 -22.78 -7.65 -17.76
CA ASP A 273 -23.80 -6.60 -17.83
C ASP A 273 -24.56 -6.67 -19.17
N ILE A 274 -23.84 -6.86 -20.30
CA ILE A 274 -24.44 -7.07 -21.62
C ILE A 274 -25.37 -8.30 -21.61
N SER A 275 -24.92 -9.41 -21.04
CA SER A 275 -25.74 -10.62 -20.95
C SER A 275 -27.03 -10.38 -20.20
N ARG A 276 -26.97 -9.66 -19.06
CA ARG A 276 -28.17 -9.29 -18.28
C ARG A 276 -29.12 -8.38 -19.06
N ILE A 277 -28.59 -7.42 -19.82
CA ILE A 277 -29.38 -6.52 -20.68
C ILE A 277 -30.09 -7.33 -21.77
N ILE A 278 -29.37 -8.24 -22.43
CA ILE A 278 -29.95 -9.09 -23.49
C ILE A 278 -31.08 -9.96 -22.95
N GLU A 279 -30.95 -10.49 -21.71
CA GLU A 279 -31.92 -11.38 -21.11
C GLU A 279 -33.17 -10.65 -20.58
N ASN A 280 -33.03 -9.41 -20.11
CA ASN A 280 -34.09 -8.73 -19.35
C ASN A 280 -34.72 -7.54 -20.06
N ASP A 281 -34.03 -6.93 -21.05
CA ASP A 281 -34.48 -5.70 -21.69
C ASP A 281 -34.98 -5.93 -23.12
N ASN A 282 -35.90 -5.05 -23.55
CA ASN A 282 -36.36 -5.03 -24.94
C ASN A 282 -35.39 -4.21 -25.79
N LEU A 283 -34.68 -4.87 -26.70
CA LEU A 283 -33.66 -4.25 -27.58
C LEU A 283 -34.14 -3.95 -28.99
N HIS A 284 -35.44 -4.08 -29.31
CA HIS A 284 -35.96 -3.95 -30.69
C HIS A 284 -35.52 -2.62 -31.33
N ASP A 285 -35.75 -1.50 -30.67
CA ASP A 285 -35.43 -0.18 -31.24
C ASP A 285 -33.92 -0.01 -31.49
N MET A 286 -33.08 -0.61 -30.64
CA MET A 286 -31.63 -0.54 -30.78
C MET A 286 -31.14 -1.42 -31.91
N ILE A 287 -31.77 -2.59 -32.11
CA ILE A 287 -31.50 -3.51 -33.23
C ILE A 287 -31.82 -2.82 -34.54
N ASP A 288 -32.99 -2.16 -34.66
CA ASP A 288 -33.37 -1.43 -35.86
C ASP A 288 -32.38 -0.32 -36.24
N VAL A 289 -31.85 0.40 -35.25
CA VAL A 289 -30.80 1.42 -35.45
C VAL A 289 -29.52 0.79 -35.98
N ILE A 290 -29.10 -0.34 -35.42
CA ILE A 290 -27.87 -1.05 -35.85
C ILE A 290 -28.07 -1.65 -37.26
N ASP A 291 -29.21 -2.25 -37.56
CA ASP A 291 -29.51 -2.78 -38.87
C ASP A 291 -29.52 -1.71 -39.94
N ASN A 292 -30.13 -0.56 -39.67
CA ASN A 292 -30.07 0.60 -40.57
C ASN A 292 -28.64 1.05 -40.85
N GLN A 293 -27.77 1.10 -39.82
CA GLN A 293 -26.37 1.47 -39.96
C GLN A 293 -25.58 0.47 -40.79
N VAL A 294 -25.79 -0.84 -40.55
CA VAL A 294 -25.16 -1.93 -41.34
C VAL A 294 -25.57 -1.87 -42.80
N ASN A 295 -26.86 -1.59 -43.07
CA ASN A 295 -27.39 -1.49 -44.46
C ASN A 295 -26.92 -0.22 -45.20
N THR A 296 -26.51 0.82 -44.51
CA THR A 296 -26.09 2.12 -45.10
C THR A 296 -24.58 2.32 -45.12
N SER A 297 -23.78 1.42 -44.50
CA SER A 297 -22.32 1.52 -44.38
C SER A 297 -21.65 0.18 -44.75
N ASP A 298 -20.33 0.21 -44.91
CA ASP A 298 -19.51 -0.98 -45.14
C ASP A 298 -19.13 -1.72 -43.81
N TYR A 299 -19.71 -1.32 -42.69
CA TYR A 299 -19.42 -1.93 -41.36
C TYR A 299 -20.35 -3.11 -41.11
N THR A 300 -19.80 -4.15 -40.49
CA THR A 300 -20.59 -5.28 -40.00
C THR A 300 -21.15 -5.02 -38.60
N ALA A 301 -22.19 -5.75 -38.19
CA ALA A 301 -22.68 -5.68 -36.81
C ALA A 301 -21.58 -6.03 -35.79
N MET A 302 -20.60 -6.86 -36.16
CA MET A 302 -19.45 -7.21 -35.32
C MET A 302 -18.51 -6.03 -35.14
N ASP A 303 -18.27 -5.21 -36.19
CA ASP A 303 -17.44 -4.01 -36.11
C ASP A 303 -18.08 -2.99 -35.17
N ILE A 304 -19.40 -2.81 -35.26
CA ILE A 304 -20.17 -1.92 -34.40
C ILE A 304 -20.11 -2.42 -32.95
N ALA A 305 -20.32 -3.72 -32.69
CA ALA A 305 -20.22 -4.32 -31.37
C ALA A 305 -18.80 -4.15 -30.76
N ALA A 306 -17.75 -4.38 -31.55
CA ALA A 306 -16.37 -4.16 -31.12
C ALA A 306 -16.09 -2.68 -30.77
N ALA A 307 -16.64 -1.74 -31.56
CA ALA A 307 -16.54 -0.31 -31.28
C ALA A 307 -17.28 0.08 -29.98
N PHE A 308 -18.48 -0.46 -29.75
CA PHE A 308 -19.20 -0.24 -28.49
C PHE A 308 -18.47 -0.83 -27.28
N LEU A 309 -17.91 -2.02 -27.39
CA LEU A 309 -17.09 -2.60 -26.31
C LEU A 309 -15.87 -1.72 -26.01
N LYS A 310 -15.20 -1.20 -27.04
CA LYS A 310 -14.10 -0.26 -26.88
C LYS A 310 -14.54 1.02 -26.16
N LEU A 311 -15.64 1.62 -26.62
CA LEU A 311 -16.20 2.82 -25.97
C LEU A 311 -16.58 2.57 -24.52
N ALA A 312 -17.16 1.40 -24.20
CA ALA A 312 -17.50 1.02 -22.84
C ALA A 312 -16.25 0.86 -21.95
N LEU A 313 -15.18 0.24 -22.46
CA LEU A 313 -13.89 0.15 -21.77
C LEU A 313 -13.25 1.51 -21.54
N ASP A 314 -13.26 2.39 -22.53
CA ASP A 314 -12.71 3.74 -22.43
C ASP A 314 -13.54 4.61 -21.46
N ALA A 315 -14.86 4.44 -21.39
CA ALA A 315 -15.75 5.16 -20.46
C ALA A 315 -15.57 4.75 -19.00
N THR A 316 -15.11 3.54 -18.73
CA THR A 316 -14.80 3.07 -17.35
C THR A 316 -13.49 3.67 -16.79
N GLY A 317 -12.89 4.64 -17.46
CA GLY A 317 -11.83 5.52 -16.97
C GLY A 317 -10.46 4.84 -16.92
N ASP A 318 -9.73 4.94 -17.97
CA ASP A 318 -8.35 5.40 -18.00
C ASP A 318 -7.99 5.68 -19.46
N ASN A 319 -7.99 6.95 -19.85
CA ASN A 319 -7.23 7.38 -21.02
C ASN A 319 -5.76 7.17 -20.65
N GLY A 320 -5.31 5.93 -20.76
CA GLY A 320 -3.95 5.50 -20.50
C GLY A 320 -2.96 6.14 -21.46
N GLU A 321 -2.67 7.40 -21.24
CA GLU A 321 -1.41 7.97 -21.68
C GLU A 321 -0.31 7.37 -20.82
N THR A 322 0.35 6.36 -21.40
CA THR A 322 1.69 5.91 -21.02
C THR A 322 1.91 5.56 -19.55
N ALA A 323 1.20 4.59 -19.02
CA ALA A 323 1.78 3.77 -17.97
C ALA A 323 2.92 2.95 -18.61
N ARG A 324 4.17 3.42 -18.42
CA ARG A 324 5.36 2.64 -18.77
C ARG A 324 5.21 1.26 -18.15
N GLU A 325 5.20 0.21 -18.98
CA GLU A 325 5.31 -1.15 -18.51
C GLU A 325 6.42 -1.21 -17.45
N GLN A 326 6.03 -1.45 -16.22
CA GLN A 326 6.98 -1.77 -15.18
C GLN A 326 7.42 -3.18 -15.48
N THR A 327 8.62 -3.30 -16.06
CA THR A 327 9.33 -4.57 -16.05
C THR A 327 9.43 -5.01 -14.60
N ASP A 328 8.94 -6.21 -14.33
CA ASP A 328 9.03 -6.90 -13.05
C ASP A 328 10.48 -6.90 -12.55
N ASP A 329 10.82 -5.93 -11.70
CA ASP A 329 12.02 -6.00 -10.89
C ASP A 329 11.71 -7.03 -9.79
N GLU A 330 12.26 -8.22 -9.94
CA GLU A 330 12.17 -9.42 -9.12
C GLU A 330 11.80 -9.13 -7.65
N VAL A 331 10.60 -9.56 -7.28
CA VAL A 331 10.24 -9.79 -5.88
C VAL A 331 11.10 -10.95 -5.40
N MET A 332 12.10 -10.65 -4.58
CA MET A 332 12.88 -11.71 -3.93
C MET A 332 11.97 -12.54 -3.05
N PRO A 333 11.82 -13.86 -3.27
CA PRO A 333 11.04 -14.73 -2.41
C PRO A 333 11.63 -14.71 -0.99
N TRP A 334 10.75 -14.60 -0.01
CA TRP A 334 11.09 -14.69 1.39
C TRP A 334 11.30 -16.14 1.77
N ASP A 335 12.54 -16.57 1.91
CA ASP A 335 12.85 -17.84 2.55
C ASP A 335 12.59 -17.73 4.07
N ASP A 336 11.47 -18.28 4.48
CA ASP A 336 11.15 -18.57 5.87
C ASP A 336 11.81 -19.91 6.22
N ASP A 337 13.09 -19.94 6.52
CA ASP A 337 13.61 -20.97 7.43
C ASP A 337 15.03 -20.66 7.95
N LYS A 338 15.12 -20.79 9.29
CA LYS A 338 16.28 -21.16 10.10
C LYS A 338 17.26 -20.14 10.67
N ARG A 339 17.10 -20.06 11.99
CA ARG A 339 18.15 -20.15 13.05
C ARG A 339 18.89 -18.91 13.53
N SER A 340 18.51 -18.61 14.77
CA SER A 340 19.39 -18.42 15.95
C SER A 340 20.67 -17.61 15.82
N GLY A 341 20.68 -16.54 16.56
CA GLY A 341 21.74 -15.83 17.29
C GLY A 341 23.20 -16.15 17.02
N LYS A 342 23.97 -15.10 16.85
CA LYS A 342 25.43 -14.97 16.94
C LYS A 342 26.25 -14.73 15.68
N LYS A 343 25.68 -14.36 14.49
CA LYS A 343 26.49 -14.00 13.30
C LYS A 343 26.26 -12.60 12.70
N LYS A 344 25.51 -11.71 13.38
CA LYS A 344 25.09 -10.42 12.78
C LYS A 344 26.17 -9.36 12.58
N HIS A 345 27.34 -9.46 13.23
CA HIS A 345 28.37 -8.42 13.09
C HIS A 345 29.38 -8.67 11.95
N LYS A 346 29.48 -9.92 11.46
CA LYS A 346 30.39 -10.27 10.37
C LYS A 346 29.77 -10.10 8.97
N GLU A 347 28.47 -10.37 8.85
CA GLU A 347 27.73 -10.22 7.58
C GLU A 347 27.52 -8.76 7.13
N TYR A 348 27.40 -7.81 8.07
CA TYR A 348 27.27 -6.38 7.71
C TYR A 348 28.56 -5.80 7.11
N LYS A 349 29.73 -6.31 7.57
CA LYS A 349 31.03 -5.97 6.97
C LYS A 349 31.23 -6.66 5.60
N GLU A 350 30.73 -7.88 5.43
CA GLU A 350 30.84 -8.59 4.14
C GLU A 350 29.91 -8.04 3.06
N ARG A 351 28.68 -7.55 3.42
CA ARG A 351 27.79 -6.89 2.44
C ARG A 351 28.29 -5.52 2.00
N LYS A 352 28.96 -4.77 2.89
CA LYS A 352 29.62 -3.51 2.52
C LYS A 352 30.82 -3.78 1.60
N ASN A 353 31.58 -4.84 1.87
CA ASN A 353 32.67 -5.28 1.03
C ASN A 353 32.20 -5.84 -0.33
N ARG A 354 31.00 -6.45 -0.45
CA ARG A 354 30.48 -6.91 -1.76
C ARG A 354 30.02 -5.76 -2.67
N LYS A 355 29.51 -4.64 -2.12
CA LYS A 355 29.21 -3.44 -2.92
C LYS A 355 30.48 -2.73 -3.39
N ASP A 356 31.50 -2.69 -2.56
CA ASP A 356 32.82 -2.14 -2.94
C ASP A 356 33.61 -3.11 -3.83
N ARG A 357 33.40 -4.43 -3.72
CA ARG A 357 34.03 -5.45 -4.61
C ARG A 357 33.52 -5.37 -6.06
N LYS A 358 32.24 -5.01 -6.31
CA LYS A 358 31.73 -4.79 -7.68
C LYS A 358 32.41 -3.63 -8.41
N LEU A 359 33.18 -2.77 -7.73
CA LEU A 359 33.95 -1.67 -8.31
C LEU A 359 35.41 -1.99 -8.56
N HIS A 360 35.96 -3.15 -8.10
CA HIS A 360 37.38 -3.50 -8.16
C HIS A 360 37.70 -4.78 -8.96
N LEU A 361 36.89 -5.15 -9.95
CA LEU A 361 37.08 -6.34 -10.79
C LEU A 361 38.26 -6.29 -11.75
N VAL A 362 39.47 -6.13 -11.23
CA VAL A 362 40.68 -6.18 -12.07
C VAL A 362 41.60 -7.35 -11.74
N ASN A 363 41.46 -7.97 -10.57
CA ASN A 363 42.37 -9.00 -10.06
C ASN A 363 41.70 -10.27 -9.51
N GLU A 364 40.41 -10.52 -9.74
CA GLU A 364 39.73 -11.72 -9.23
C GLU A 364 39.52 -12.79 -10.31
N GLU A 365 39.44 -14.04 -9.90
CA GLU A 365 39.15 -15.18 -10.77
C GLU A 365 37.79 -15.02 -11.44
N VAL A 366 37.72 -15.36 -12.74
CA VAL A 366 36.48 -15.39 -13.51
C VAL A 366 35.57 -16.49 -12.95
N GLU A 367 34.26 -16.23 -12.82
CA GLU A 367 33.29 -17.23 -12.35
C GLU A 367 33.34 -18.48 -13.27
N GLU A 368 33.17 -19.67 -12.68
CA GLU A 368 33.17 -20.94 -13.41
C GLU A 368 32.08 -20.94 -14.48
N GLY A 369 32.44 -21.22 -15.73
CA GLY A 369 31.56 -21.16 -16.90
C GLY A 369 31.43 -19.79 -17.58
N MET A 370 32.13 -18.76 -17.10
CA MET A 370 32.14 -17.41 -17.66
C MET A 370 33.46 -17.07 -18.33
N VAL A 371 33.42 -16.16 -19.32
CA VAL A 371 34.61 -15.63 -20.02
C VAL A 371 34.60 -14.11 -19.91
N ARG A 372 35.75 -13.53 -19.58
CA ARG A 372 35.87 -12.07 -19.43
C ARG A 372 36.32 -11.42 -20.75
N PHE A 373 35.55 -10.41 -21.11
CA PHE A 373 35.81 -9.56 -22.28
C PHE A 373 36.20 -8.15 -21.85
N LYS A 374 37.09 -7.55 -22.66
CA LYS A 374 37.49 -6.15 -22.55
C LYS A 374 36.77 -5.32 -23.60
N ILE A 375 36.23 -4.19 -23.17
CA ILE A 375 35.56 -3.17 -23.98
C ILE A 375 36.48 -1.95 -24.05
N SER A 376 36.73 -1.40 -25.24
CA SER A 376 37.64 -0.25 -25.47
C SER A 376 37.07 1.09 -25.02
N LEU A 377 35.94 1.08 -24.31
CA LEU A 377 35.27 2.27 -23.75
C LEU A 377 35.20 2.17 -22.23
N GLY A 378 35.38 3.29 -21.52
CA GLY A 378 35.32 3.39 -20.07
C GLY A 378 34.65 4.67 -19.58
N LYS A 379 34.81 4.98 -18.30
CA LYS A 379 34.16 6.14 -17.65
C LYS A 379 34.36 7.47 -18.37
N LYS A 380 35.60 7.70 -18.92
CA LYS A 380 35.92 8.92 -19.70
C LYS A 380 35.10 9.06 -20.99
N HIS A 381 34.52 7.97 -21.48
CA HIS A 381 33.65 7.96 -22.65
C HIS A 381 32.18 8.11 -22.30
N GLY A 382 31.84 8.26 -21.01
CA GLY A 382 30.49 8.42 -20.51
C GLY A 382 29.63 7.15 -20.57
N ILE A 383 30.26 5.97 -20.74
CA ILE A 383 29.56 4.68 -20.73
C ILE A 383 29.28 4.24 -19.28
N ARG A 384 28.11 3.69 -19.03
CA ARG A 384 27.66 3.16 -17.73
C ARG A 384 27.42 1.65 -17.83
N PRO A 385 27.42 0.89 -16.72
CA PRO A 385 27.14 -0.55 -16.74
C PRO A 385 25.85 -0.90 -17.49
N ASN A 386 24.78 -0.14 -17.27
CA ASN A 386 23.49 -0.35 -17.93
C ASN A 386 23.56 -0.13 -19.46
N ASP A 387 24.42 0.75 -19.94
CA ASP A 387 24.60 0.96 -21.37
C ASP A 387 25.28 -0.27 -22.01
N ILE A 388 26.25 -0.88 -21.30
CA ILE A 388 26.94 -2.10 -21.75
C ILE A 388 25.95 -3.26 -21.81
N VAL A 389 25.13 -3.46 -20.76
CA VAL A 389 24.09 -4.49 -20.74
C VAL A 389 23.13 -4.29 -21.91
N ARG A 390 22.60 -3.08 -22.10
CA ARG A 390 21.65 -2.77 -23.17
C ARG A 390 22.21 -3.04 -24.55
N ILE A 391 23.45 -2.63 -24.84
CA ILE A 391 24.08 -2.84 -26.14
C ILE A 391 24.29 -4.34 -26.38
N ILE A 392 24.81 -5.07 -25.41
CA ILE A 392 25.03 -6.51 -25.55
C ILE A 392 23.73 -7.26 -25.76
N SER A 393 22.70 -6.94 -24.96
CA SER A 393 21.39 -7.59 -25.06
C SER A 393 20.71 -7.30 -26.40
N SER A 394 20.75 -6.05 -26.90
CA SER A 394 20.10 -5.68 -28.15
C SER A 394 20.82 -6.25 -29.38
N GLU A 395 22.14 -6.22 -29.42
CA GLU A 395 22.90 -6.63 -30.59
C GLU A 395 23.12 -8.15 -30.68
N ALA A 396 23.20 -8.82 -29.53
CA ALA A 396 23.42 -10.28 -29.49
C ALA A 396 22.10 -11.05 -29.22
N HIS A 397 20.96 -10.36 -29.01
CA HIS A 397 19.65 -10.93 -28.69
C HIS A 397 19.66 -11.90 -27.49
N ILE A 398 20.42 -11.54 -26.45
CA ILE A 398 20.52 -12.33 -25.21
C ILE A 398 19.90 -11.58 -24.03
N PRO A 399 19.24 -12.29 -23.10
CA PRO A 399 18.70 -11.65 -21.90
C PRO A 399 19.78 -10.98 -21.07
N GLY A 400 19.58 -9.76 -20.62
CA GLY A 400 20.58 -9.01 -19.82
C GLY A 400 20.96 -9.69 -18.50
N LYS A 401 20.13 -10.59 -17.98
CA LYS A 401 20.39 -11.41 -16.77
C LYS A 401 21.51 -12.44 -16.95
N VAL A 402 21.83 -12.79 -18.19
CA VAL A 402 22.90 -13.76 -18.55
C VAL A 402 24.27 -13.07 -18.56
N ILE A 403 24.30 -11.73 -18.55
CA ILE A 403 25.53 -10.95 -18.53
C ILE A 403 26.05 -10.89 -17.09
N GLY A 404 27.23 -11.40 -16.85
CA GLY A 404 27.89 -11.46 -15.55
C GLY A 404 28.39 -10.12 -15.05
N ALA A 405 29.45 -10.14 -14.25
CA ALA A 405 30.01 -8.95 -13.63
C ALA A 405 30.58 -7.94 -14.67
N ILE A 406 30.30 -6.64 -14.43
CA ILE A 406 30.78 -5.53 -15.24
C ILE A 406 31.68 -4.63 -14.41
N GLY A 407 32.94 -4.47 -14.85
CA GLY A 407 33.94 -3.59 -14.24
C GLY A 407 34.23 -2.39 -15.13
N LEU A 408 34.10 -1.15 -14.63
CA LEU A 408 34.40 0.07 -15.35
C LEU A 408 35.73 0.69 -14.87
N LYS A 409 36.68 0.85 -15.78
CA LYS A 409 37.87 1.68 -15.61
C LYS A 409 37.73 3.00 -16.38
N ASP A 410 38.70 3.86 -16.26
CA ASP A 410 38.66 5.18 -16.88
C ASP A 410 38.56 5.14 -18.40
N SER A 411 39.37 4.28 -19.05
CA SER A 411 39.46 4.19 -20.52
C SER A 411 38.90 2.89 -21.11
N VAL A 412 38.71 1.85 -20.29
CA VAL A 412 38.25 0.53 -20.70
C VAL A 412 37.23 -0.02 -19.72
N SER A 413 36.44 -1.00 -20.14
CA SER A 413 35.51 -1.73 -19.28
C SER A 413 35.73 -3.23 -19.49
N TYR A 414 35.28 -4.01 -18.50
CA TYR A 414 35.32 -5.47 -18.56
C TYR A 414 33.87 -5.98 -18.33
N VAL A 415 33.52 -7.05 -19.05
CA VAL A 415 32.22 -7.73 -18.87
C VAL A 415 32.46 -9.23 -18.93
N GLU A 416 31.76 -9.97 -18.10
CA GLU A 416 31.76 -11.43 -18.09
C GLU A 416 30.54 -11.96 -18.80
N LEU A 417 30.72 -12.95 -19.67
CA LEU A 417 29.69 -13.58 -20.48
C LEU A 417 29.83 -15.10 -20.42
N PRO A 418 28.75 -15.88 -20.52
CA PRO A 418 28.80 -17.33 -20.56
C PRO A 418 29.66 -17.83 -21.72
N THR A 419 30.41 -18.88 -21.46
CA THR A 419 31.40 -19.46 -22.43
C THR A 419 30.70 -19.92 -23.72
N ASP A 420 29.49 -20.48 -23.62
CA ASP A 420 28.68 -20.98 -24.75
C ASP A 420 28.17 -19.85 -25.67
N LEU A 421 27.94 -18.67 -25.14
CA LEU A 421 27.44 -17.49 -25.88
C LEU A 421 28.57 -16.58 -26.37
N SER A 422 29.78 -16.77 -25.91
CA SER A 422 30.94 -15.88 -26.14
C SER A 422 31.26 -15.67 -27.61
N SER A 423 31.18 -16.72 -28.44
CA SER A 423 31.48 -16.66 -29.89
C SER A 423 30.39 -15.92 -30.69
N THR A 424 29.12 -16.07 -30.28
CA THR A 424 27.99 -15.39 -30.90
C THR A 424 28.02 -13.90 -30.58
N VAL A 425 28.26 -13.55 -29.29
CA VAL A 425 28.34 -12.16 -28.83
C VAL A 425 29.51 -11.42 -29.50
N LEU A 426 30.67 -12.06 -29.66
CA LEU A 426 31.79 -11.45 -30.36
C LEU A 426 31.50 -11.12 -31.83
N LYS A 427 30.76 -11.98 -32.52
CA LYS A 427 30.37 -11.74 -33.92
C LYS A 427 29.35 -10.61 -34.04
N SER A 428 28.32 -10.58 -33.18
CA SER A 428 27.24 -9.58 -33.18
C SER A 428 27.74 -8.19 -32.79
N LEU A 429 28.66 -8.10 -31.81
CA LEU A 429 29.15 -6.81 -31.29
C LEU A 429 30.31 -6.21 -32.09
N LYS A 430 30.80 -6.88 -33.15
CA LYS A 430 31.93 -6.41 -33.95
C LYS A 430 31.72 -5.03 -34.59
N LYS A 431 30.45 -4.66 -34.85
CA LYS A 431 30.03 -3.38 -35.42
C LYS A 431 29.31 -2.45 -34.42
N ALA A 432 29.12 -2.90 -33.19
CA ALA A 432 28.39 -2.16 -32.18
C ALA A 432 29.07 -0.84 -31.80
N LYS A 433 28.28 0.23 -31.63
CA LYS A 433 28.74 1.58 -31.31
C LYS A 433 28.05 2.12 -30.09
N PHE A 434 28.74 2.97 -29.35
CA PHE A 434 28.17 3.81 -28.30
C PHE A 434 28.56 5.27 -28.57
N LYS A 435 27.58 6.16 -28.80
CA LYS A 435 27.78 7.59 -29.15
C LYS A 435 28.88 7.73 -30.24
N ASP A 436 28.67 7.09 -31.38
CA ASP A 436 29.55 7.06 -32.56
C ASP A 436 30.93 6.42 -32.40
N LYS A 437 31.29 5.93 -31.21
CA LYS A 437 32.52 5.20 -30.96
C LYS A 437 32.29 3.69 -31.00
N LYS A 438 33.18 2.95 -31.67
CA LYS A 438 33.13 1.46 -31.69
C LYS A 438 33.32 0.91 -30.28
N LEU A 439 32.50 -0.08 -29.91
CA LEU A 439 32.58 -0.72 -28.59
C LEU A 439 33.89 -1.48 -28.37
N GLY A 440 34.43 -2.08 -29.42
CA GLY A 440 35.74 -2.76 -29.42
C GLY A 440 35.82 -3.89 -28.38
N LEU A 441 34.99 -4.94 -28.55
CA LEU A 441 34.94 -6.08 -27.64
C LEU A 441 36.06 -7.09 -27.99
N GLU A 442 36.92 -7.39 -27.04
CA GLU A 442 38.06 -8.33 -27.17
C GLU A 442 38.10 -9.27 -25.96
N LEU A 443 38.58 -10.50 -26.16
CA LEU A 443 38.84 -11.43 -25.07
C LEU A 443 39.92 -10.86 -24.13
N ALA A 444 39.63 -10.79 -22.83
CA ALA A 444 40.58 -10.39 -21.83
C ALA A 444 41.45 -11.62 -21.43
N TYR A 445 42.67 -11.72 -21.96
CA TYR A 445 43.58 -12.80 -21.59
C TYR A 445 44.00 -12.72 -20.13
N LYS A 446 43.98 -13.87 -19.42
CA LYS A 446 44.74 -14.04 -18.17
C LYS A 446 46.22 -13.81 -18.44
N LYS A 447 46.85 -12.85 -17.80
CA LYS A 447 48.32 -12.94 -17.63
C LYS A 447 48.58 -14.17 -16.75
N LYS A 448 49.38 -15.10 -17.29
CA LYS A 448 49.96 -16.21 -16.54
C LYS A 448 50.71 -15.73 -15.30
#